data_1a0431ff7856d5616b8b90a02fefed60
#
_entry.id   1a0431ff7856d5616b8b90a02fefed60
#
_cell.length_a   1.000
_cell.length_b   1.000
_cell.length_c   1.000
_cell.angle_alpha   90.00
_cell.angle_beta   90.00
_cell.angle_gamma   90.00
#
_symmetry.space_group_name_H-M   'P 1'
#
loop_
_entity.id
_entity.type
_entity.pdbx_description
1 polymer ?
#
loop_
_entity_poly.entity_id
_entity_poly.type
_entity_poly.pdbx_seq_one_letter_code
_entity_poly.pdbx_strand_id
1 'polypeptide(L)'
;MNYETKRLHLKRLHLFEVEDLAICPDWIRDRVTAMIVVVHRWLGVPRIVADQLGLILADMDGEAFTIIDVCSGNGGPLPEALELMLAEQCLDRRVKLLLTDLRPPSGGVARFNKNKNKGKIASSIQYFERSLNACAPLMEQLGTTPNGACDSLVRDGSLVVRTLVCGFHHLAPEQASLVLLDAQKSRQPLVIFELTDGTVPPRWLWWVTLPPNFLYGLLVSLFTWPVTIRELVFSFLVPIIPACFAWDGAVTSARTYREAEFYDLIQTLPASEDYQWEFKTVPGAVVQHSLIIGRPV
;
A
#
# COMPACT_ATOMS: atom_id res chain seq x y z
N MET A 1 -44.53 -6.50 1.97
CA MET A 1 -43.99 -6.64 3.32
C MET A 1 -42.47 -6.70 3.15
N ASN A 2 -41.83 -5.52 3.07
CA ASN A 2 -40.39 -5.40 2.82
C ASN A 2 -39.64 -5.66 4.13
N TYR A 3 -38.98 -6.79 4.23
CA TYR A 3 -37.98 -7.03 5.25
C TYR A 3 -36.70 -6.28 4.85
N GLU A 4 -36.59 -5.01 5.21
CA GLU A 4 -35.30 -4.36 5.36
C GLU A 4 -34.56 -5.06 6.51
N THR A 5 -33.72 -6.01 6.15
CA THR A 5 -32.70 -6.51 7.07
C THR A 5 -31.79 -5.32 7.39
N LYS A 6 -32.02 -4.68 8.54
CA LYS A 6 -31.04 -3.81 9.19
C LYS A 6 -29.77 -4.64 9.39
N ARG A 7 -28.89 -4.68 8.39
CA ARG A 7 -27.51 -5.13 8.59
C ARG A 7 -26.94 -4.19 9.66
N LEU A 8 -26.62 -4.72 10.81
CA LEU A 8 -25.82 -4.07 11.83
C LEU A 8 -24.46 -3.76 11.17
N HIS A 9 -24.35 -2.60 10.52
CA HIS A 9 -23.08 -2.09 10.06
C HIS A 9 -22.31 -1.63 11.30
N LEU A 10 -21.51 -2.53 11.88
CA LEU A 10 -20.51 -2.13 12.84
C LEU A 10 -19.59 -1.15 12.14
N LYS A 11 -19.47 0.07 12.71
CA LYS A 11 -18.53 1.07 12.26
C LYS A 11 -17.12 0.49 12.21
N ARG A 12 -16.28 1.02 11.32
CA ARG A 12 -14.86 0.69 11.23
C ARG A 12 -14.21 0.73 12.61
N LEU A 13 -13.50 -0.35 12.96
CA LEU A 13 -12.76 -0.44 14.22
C LEU A 13 -11.34 0.05 13.97
N HIS A 14 -10.96 1.17 14.57
CA HIS A 14 -9.59 1.68 14.50
C HIS A 14 -8.75 1.12 15.65
N LEU A 15 -8.53 -0.21 15.66
CA LEU A 15 -7.61 -0.87 16.57
C LEU A 15 -6.17 -0.53 16.17
N PHE A 16 -5.23 -0.56 17.12
CA PHE A 16 -3.82 -0.33 16.79
C PHE A 16 -3.23 -1.51 16.00
N GLU A 17 -2.32 -1.25 15.11
CA GLU A 17 -1.39 -2.24 14.56
C GLU A 17 -0.03 -2.08 15.23
N VAL A 18 0.67 -3.20 15.46
CA VAL A 18 1.94 -3.18 16.20
C VAL A 18 2.98 -2.37 15.43
N GLU A 19 2.98 -2.46 14.11
CA GLU A 19 3.90 -1.73 13.26
C GLU A 19 3.68 -0.20 13.28
N ASP A 20 2.48 0.28 13.59
CA ASP A 20 2.18 1.72 13.73
C ASP A 20 2.75 2.31 15.02
N LEU A 21 2.96 1.47 16.06
CA LEU A 21 3.36 1.95 17.37
C LEU A 21 4.78 2.52 17.36
N ALA A 22 4.96 3.69 17.98
CA ALA A 22 6.28 4.30 18.14
C ALA A 22 7.26 3.43 18.97
N ILE A 23 6.72 2.61 19.89
CA ILE A 23 7.48 1.69 20.71
C ILE A 23 7.90 0.41 19.97
N CYS A 24 7.30 0.11 18.82
CA CYS A 24 7.67 -1.07 18.03
C CYS A 24 9.10 -0.93 17.53
N PRO A 25 10.02 -1.85 17.91
CA PRO A 25 11.40 -1.81 17.44
C PRO A 25 11.46 -1.92 15.90
N ASP A 26 12.31 -1.13 15.26
CA ASP A 26 12.42 -1.09 13.79
C ASP A 26 12.70 -2.47 13.18
N TRP A 27 13.51 -3.30 13.82
CA TRP A 27 13.81 -4.64 13.32
C TRP A 27 12.59 -5.59 13.32
N ILE A 28 11.61 -5.41 14.24
CA ILE A 28 10.33 -6.15 14.21
C ILE A 28 9.47 -5.62 13.08
N ARG A 29 9.33 -4.30 12.97
CA ARG A 29 8.58 -3.63 11.90
C ARG A 29 9.12 -4.04 10.53
N ASP A 30 10.42 -3.92 10.32
CA ASP A 30 11.07 -4.30 9.06
C ASP A 30 10.84 -5.79 8.73
N ARG A 31 10.81 -6.65 9.76
CA ARG A 31 10.56 -8.07 9.57
C ARG A 31 9.12 -8.36 9.21
N VAL A 32 8.15 -7.78 9.90
CA VAL A 32 6.72 -7.96 9.63
C VAL A 32 6.38 -7.43 8.24
N THR A 33 6.83 -6.23 7.87
CA THR A 33 6.60 -5.69 6.52
C THR A 33 7.29 -6.49 5.42
N ALA A 34 8.45 -7.11 5.69
CA ALA A 34 9.08 -8.04 4.75
C ALA A 34 8.27 -9.35 4.59
N MET A 35 7.65 -9.84 5.66
CA MET A 35 6.75 -11.00 5.60
C MET A 35 5.52 -10.70 4.74
N ILE A 36 4.95 -9.50 4.84
CA ILE A 36 3.82 -9.05 4.02
C ILE A 36 4.19 -9.10 2.52
N VAL A 37 5.40 -8.74 2.12
CA VAL A 37 5.86 -8.86 0.72
C VAL A 37 5.81 -10.33 0.25
N VAL A 38 6.21 -11.29 1.09
CA VAL A 38 6.12 -12.73 0.75
C VAL A 38 4.66 -13.15 0.61
N VAL A 39 3.79 -12.70 1.51
CA VAL A 39 2.34 -12.97 1.45
C VAL A 39 1.74 -12.43 0.15
N HIS A 40 2.06 -11.20 -0.23
CA HIS A 40 1.59 -10.61 -1.48
C HIS A 40 1.96 -11.48 -2.69
N ARG A 41 3.19 -11.99 -2.74
CA ARG A 41 3.63 -12.91 -3.81
C ARG A 41 2.83 -14.19 -3.83
N TRP A 42 2.63 -14.83 -2.68
CA TRP A 42 1.90 -16.09 -2.59
C TRP A 42 0.43 -15.95 -2.97
N LEU A 43 -0.16 -14.78 -2.72
CA LEU A 43 -1.54 -14.45 -3.11
C LEU A 43 -1.66 -13.91 -4.54
N GLY A 44 -0.56 -13.77 -5.28
CA GLY A 44 -0.56 -13.24 -6.64
C GLY A 44 -0.89 -11.74 -6.74
N VAL A 45 -0.80 -11.00 -5.62
CA VAL A 45 -1.13 -9.58 -5.57
C VAL A 45 -0.32 -8.73 -6.55
N PRO A 46 1.01 -8.97 -6.78
CA PRO A 46 1.75 -8.22 -7.79
C PRO A 46 1.12 -8.28 -9.17
N ARG A 47 0.60 -9.44 -9.57
CA ARG A 47 -0.09 -9.61 -10.86
C ARG A 47 -1.39 -8.81 -10.91
N ILE A 48 -2.21 -8.90 -9.86
CA ILE A 48 -3.47 -8.17 -9.77
C ILE A 48 -3.22 -6.65 -9.84
N VAL A 49 -2.23 -6.17 -9.10
CA VAL A 49 -1.85 -4.74 -9.11
C VAL A 49 -1.32 -4.33 -10.49
N ALA A 50 -0.50 -5.16 -11.13
CA ALA A 50 0.01 -4.90 -12.48
C ALA A 50 -1.13 -4.75 -13.51
N ASP A 51 -2.09 -5.68 -13.49
CA ASP A 51 -3.23 -5.67 -14.40
C ASP A 51 -4.10 -4.42 -14.18
N GLN A 52 -4.45 -4.11 -12.92
CA GLN A 52 -5.29 -2.95 -12.60
C GLN A 52 -4.58 -1.62 -12.90
N LEU A 53 -3.32 -1.49 -12.48
CA LEU A 53 -2.55 -0.28 -12.71
C LEU A 53 -2.26 -0.09 -14.22
N GLY A 54 -1.99 -1.18 -14.94
CA GLY A 54 -1.80 -1.16 -16.38
C GLY A 54 -3.03 -0.61 -17.12
N LEU A 55 -4.23 -1.07 -16.74
CA LEU A 55 -5.49 -0.55 -17.31
C LEU A 55 -5.69 0.93 -17.01
N ILE A 56 -5.42 1.35 -15.75
CA ILE A 56 -5.56 2.75 -15.34
C ILE A 56 -4.59 3.64 -16.12
N LEU A 57 -3.31 3.24 -16.24
CA LEU A 57 -2.31 4.02 -16.96
C LEU A 57 -2.56 4.03 -18.47
N ALA A 58 -3.15 2.97 -19.05
CA ALA A 58 -3.50 2.91 -20.46
C ALA A 58 -4.62 3.90 -20.83
N ASP A 59 -5.55 4.14 -19.89
CA ASP A 59 -6.66 5.11 -20.06
C ASP A 59 -6.23 6.57 -19.87
N MET A 60 -4.96 6.82 -19.55
CA MET A 60 -4.44 8.16 -19.29
C MET A 60 -3.58 8.65 -20.45
N ASP A 61 -3.73 9.92 -20.82
CA ASP A 61 -2.90 10.60 -21.82
C ASP A 61 -1.53 10.96 -21.22
N GLY A 62 -0.47 10.28 -21.66
CA GLY A 62 0.90 10.53 -21.21
C GLY A 62 1.92 9.60 -21.85
N GLU A 63 3.10 10.11 -22.23
CA GLU A 63 4.21 9.29 -22.77
C GLU A 63 5.11 8.71 -21.68
N ALA A 64 5.06 9.26 -20.48
CA ALA A 64 5.85 8.84 -19.33
C ALA A 64 5.07 9.05 -18.04
N PHE A 65 5.24 8.11 -17.09
CA PHE A 65 4.62 8.13 -15.78
C PHE A 65 5.66 8.06 -14.66
N THR A 66 5.43 8.83 -13.62
CA THR A 66 6.11 8.67 -12.34
C THR A 66 5.09 8.23 -11.29
N ILE A 67 5.16 6.96 -10.90
CA ILE A 67 4.36 6.41 -9.82
C ILE A 67 5.04 6.76 -8.51
N ILE A 68 4.32 7.45 -7.63
CA ILE A 68 4.79 7.76 -6.27
C ILE A 68 3.95 6.94 -5.31
N ASP A 69 4.56 5.92 -4.72
CA ASP A 69 3.91 5.07 -3.74
C ASP A 69 4.14 5.59 -2.33
N VAL A 70 3.07 5.83 -1.61
CA VAL A 70 3.12 6.26 -0.22
C VAL A 70 2.78 5.10 0.72
N CYS A 71 3.40 5.08 1.90
CA CYS A 71 3.30 3.96 2.85
C CYS A 71 3.85 2.64 2.27
N SER A 72 4.98 2.71 1.56
CA SER A 72 5.52 1.57 0.80
C SER A 72 6.14 0.47 1.67
N GLY A 73 6.47 0.72 2.95
CA GLY A 73 7.16 -0.25 3.81
C GLY A 73 8.39 -0.85 3.12
N ASN A 74 8.51 -2.17 3.05
CA ASN A 74 9.57 -2.86 2.31
C ASN A 74 9.34 -2.95 0.78
N GLY A 75 8.50 -2.09 0.22
CA GLY A 75 8.22 -1.92 -1.21
C GLY A 75 6.92 -2.58 -1.66
N GLY A 76 6.26 -3.36 -0.81
CA GLY A 76 4.98 -4.00 -1.14
C GLY A 76 5.01 -4.82 -2.44
N PRO A 77 3.90 -4.89 -3.17
CA PRO A 77 3.80 -5.63 -4.43
C PRO A 77 4.20 -4.80 -5.66
N LEU A 78 4.32 -3.46 -5.55
CA LEU A 78 4.51 -2.57 -6.69
C LEU A 78 5.82 -2.77 -7.48
N PRO A 79 6.99 -3.03 -6.86
CA PRO A 79 8.21 -3.30 -7.62
C PRO A 79 8.05 -4.48 -8.56
N GLU A 80 7.46 -5.59 -8.08
CA GLU A 80 7.23 -6.78 -8.88
C GLU A 80 6.11 -6.56 -9.91
N ALA A 81 5.07 -5.81 -9.56
CA ALA A 81 4.02 -5.40 -10.49
C ALA A 81 4.60 -4.59 -11.67
N LEU A 82 5.49 -3.64 -11.39
CA LEU A 82 6.18 -2.88 -12.44
C LEU A 82 7.06 -3.78 -13.31
N GLU A 83 7.75 -4.76 -12.72
CA GLU A 83 8.52 -5.75 -13.48
C GLU A 83 7.65 -6.54 -14.44
N LEU A 84 6.47 -6.98 -14.01
CA LEU A 84 5.48 -7.69 -14.84
C LEU A 84 4.97 -6.80 -15.97
N MET A 85 4.57 -5.56 -15.68
CA MET A 85 4.08 -4.60 -16.67
C MET A 85 5.11 -4.32 -17.78
N LEU A 86 6.39 -4.18 -17.41
CA LEU A 86 7.49 -3.90 -18.35
C LEU A 86 7.88 -5.16 -19.15
N ALA A 87 7.82 -6.36 -18.55
CA ALA A 87 8.14 -7.61 -19.21
C ALA A 87 7.10 -8.00 -20.28
N GLU A 88 5.85 -7.74 -20.02
CA GLU A 88 4.73 -8.07 -20.90
C GLU A 88 4.45 -6.99 -21.96
N GLN A 89 5.22 -5.91 -21.97
CA GLN A 89 5.03 -4.76 -22.87
C GLN A 89 3.58 -4.21 -22.80
N CYS A 90 2.93 -4.38 -21.64
CA CYS A 90 1.58 -3.86 -21.42
C CYS A 90 1.53 -2.33 -21.51
N LEU A 91 2.68 -1.66 -21.41
CA LEU A 91 2.83 -0.22 -21.57
C LEU A 91 4.06 0.06 -22.45
N ASP A 92 3.82 0.59 -23.64
CA ASP A 92 4.86 1.16 -24.52
C ASP A 92 5.29 2.56 -24.04
N ARG A 93 5.34 2.76 -22.72
CA ARG A 93 5.54 4.05 -22.06
C ARG A 93 6.60 3.93 -20.97
N ARG A 94 7.32 5.01 -20.74
CA ARG A 94 8.33 5.06 -19.67
C ARG A 94 7.65 5.17 -18.31
N VAL A 95 7.89 4.21 -17.42
CA VAL A 95 7.35 4.24 -16.05
C VAL A 95 8.50 4.23 -15.05
N LYS A 96 8.45 5.14 -14.09
CA LYS A 96 9.34 5.22 -12.93
C LYS A 96 8.53 4.99 -11.67
N LEU A 97 9.13 4.36 -10.66
CA LEU A 97 8.53 4.11 -9.35
C LEU A 97 9.39 4.73 -8.25
N LEU A 98 8.80 5.62 -7.50
CA LEU A 98 9.36 6.20 -6.29
C LEU A 98 8.61 5.65 -5.08
N LEU A 99 9.28 4.83 -4.29
CA LEU A 99 8.76 4.30 -3.03
C LEU A 99 9.01 5.31 -1.91
N THR A 100 8.01 5.56 -1.08
CA THR A 100 8.11 6.51 0.03
C THR A 100 7.42 5.97 1.27
N ASP A 101 7.92 6.33 2.46
CA ASP A 101 7.33 5.89 3.72
C ASP A 101 7.55 6.94 4.82
N LEU A 102 6.70 6.91 5.85
CA LEU A 102 6.89 7.70 7.06
C LEU A 102 8.15 7.27 7.83
N ARG A 103 8.47 5.98 7.76
CA ARG A 103 9.64 5.36 8.39
C ARG A 103 10.34 4.45 7.40
N PRO A 104 11.13 5.02 6.46
CA PRO A 104 11.80 4.25 5.40
C PRO A 104 12.64 3.11 5.98
N PRO A 105 12.31 1.82 5.69
CA PRO A 105 13.06 0.70 6.23
C PRO A 105 14.45 0.63 5.61
N SER A 106 15.48 0.49 6.43
CA SER A 106 16.87 0.49 5.98
C SER A 106 17.17 -0.61 4.96
N GLY A 107 16.54 -1.78 5.12
CA GLY A 107 16.63 -2.91 4.19
C GLY A 107 15.99 -2.60 2.83
N GLY A 108 14.80 -1.99 2.82
CA GLY A 108 14.10 -1.55 1.61
C GLY A 108 14.90 -0.49 0.85
N VAL A 109 15.33 0.56 1.55
CA VAL A 109 16.18 1.63 0.98
C VAL A 109 17.45 1.05 0.35
N ALA A 110 18.17 0.19 1.08
CA ALA A 110 19.39 -0.42 0.56
C ALA A 110 19.12 -1.32 -0.66
N ARG A 111 18.02 -2.07 -0.67
CA ARG A 111 17.64 -2.96 -1.77
C ARG A 111 17.41 -2.19 -3.07
N PHE A 112 16.67 -1.11 -3.03
CA PHE A 112 16.28 -0.38 -4.25
C PHE A 112 17.32 0.65 -4.69
N ASN A 113 18.03 1.31 -3.76
CA ASN A 113 18.98 2.36 -4.11
C ASN A 113 20.39 1.85 -4.45
N LYS A 114 20.86 0.74 -3.81
CA LYS A 114 22.20 0.16 -4.09
C LYS A 114 22.24 -0.70 -5.36
N ASN A 115 21.11 -1.22 -5.83
CA ASN A 115 21.04 -2.12 -6.98
C ASN A 115 20.76 -1.41 -8.32
N LYS A 116 20.86 -0.08 -8.38
CA LYS A 116 20.59 0.74 -9.59
C LYS A 116 21.31 0.27 -10.88
N ASN A 117 22.36 -0.53 -10.76
CA ASN A 117 23.18 -0.97 -11.89
C ASN A 117 22.85 -2.38 -12.40
N LYS A 118 21.80 -3.06 -11.91
CA LYS A 118 21.52 -4.48 -12.23
C LYS A 118 20.43 -4.70 -13.27
N GLY A 119 20.14 -3.74 -14.16
CA GLY A 119 19.21 -3.92 -15.29
C GLY A 119 18.32 -2.69 -15.52
N LYS A 120 17.65 -2.65 -16.68
CA LYS A 120 16.75 -1.54 -17.06
C LYS A 120 15.63 -1.29 -16.03
N ILE A 121 15.08 -2.34 -15.45
CA ILE A 121 13.97 -2.27 -14.50
C ILE A 121 14.44 -1.73 -13.15
N ALA A 122 15.61 -2.21 -12.67
CA ALA A 122 16.18 -1.73 -11.41
C ALA A 122 16.54 -0.22 -11.44
N SER A 123 16.81 0.35 -12.61
CA SER A 123 17.04 1.79 -12.77
C SER A 123 15.78 2.64 -12.71
N SER A 124 14.61 2.02 -12.88
CA SER A 124 13.30 2.70 -12.85
C SER A 124 12.68 2.75 -11.45
N ILE A 125 13.25 2.05 -10.46
CA ILE A 125 12.74 1.99 -9.09
C ILE A 125 13.73 2.70 -8.16
N GLN A 126 13.22 3.62 -7.35
CA GLN A 126 13.99 4.32 -6.31
C GLN A 126 13.21 4.32 -4.99
N TYR A 127 13.94 4.39 -3.89
CA TYR A 127 13.37 4.59 -2.58
C TYR A 127 13.77 5.98 -2.05
N PHE A 128 12.80 6.76 -1.61
CA PHE A 128 13.02 8.05 -0.98
C PHE A 128 13.52 7.84 0.46
N GLU A 129 14.75 8.25 0.75
CA GLU A 129 15.45 7.89 1.98
C GLU A 129 14.98 8.67 3.22
N ARG A 130 14.24 9.77 3.01
CA ARG A 130 13.72 10.60 4.10
C ARG A 130 12.28 10.20 4.44
N SER A 131 11.90 10.46 5.70
CA SER A 131 10.51 10.35 6.13
C SER A 131 9.60 11.19 5.26
N LEU A 132 8.50 10.60 4.78
CA LEU A 132 7.47 11.27 4.04
C LEU A 132 6.11 10.96 4.68
N ASN A 133 5.41 12.01 5.09
CA ASN A 133 4.08 11.89 5.68
C ASN A 133 3.00 11.96 4.60
N ALA A 134 2.29 10.86 4.38
CA ALA A 134 1.21 10.80 3.39
C ALA A 134 0.08 11.80 3.65
N CYS A 135 -0.11 12.24 4.91
CA CYS A 135 -1.15 13.19 5.31
C CYS A 135 -0.76 14.68 5.11
N ALA A 136 0.46 14.96 4.66
CA ALA A 136 0.90 16.32 4.34
C ALA A 136 1.08 16.47 2.82
N PRO A 137 1.06 17.71 2.28
CA PRO A 137 1.17 17.92 0.84
C PRO A 137 2.38 17.21 0.24
N LEU A 138 2.11 16.21 -0.63
CA LEU A 138 3.12 15.30 -1.13
C LEU A 138 4.21 16.01 -1.93
N MET A 139 3.81 16.86 -2.87
CA MET A 139 4.75 17.51 -3.79
C MET A 139 5.65 18.54 -3.09
N GLU A 140 5.17 19.17 -2.02
CA GLU A 140 5.96 20.08 -1.21
C GLU A 140 7.10 19.34 -0.50
N GLN A 141 6.79 18.17 0.09
CA GLN A 141 7.78 17.34 0.79
C GLN A 141 8.86 16.82 -0.18
N LEU A 142 8.49 16.47 -1.40
CA LEU A 142 9.41 16.01 -2.42
C LEU A 142 10.27 17.17 -3.01
N GLY A 143 9.69 18.36 -3.13
CA GLY A 143 10.37 19.55 -3.68
C GLY A 143 11.45 20.14 -2.77
N THR A 144 11.44 19.83 -1.47
CA THR A 144 12.41 20.36 -0.48
C THR A 144 13.72 19.59 -0.40
N THR A 145 14.05 18.76 -1.40
CA THR A 145 15.30 17.95 -1.37
C THR A 145 16.53 18.79 -1.74
N PRO A 146 17.58 18.86 -0.89
CA PRO A 146 18.76 19.66 -1.14
C PRO A 146 19.59 19.23 -2.37
N ASN A 147 19.44 17.98 -2.83
CA ASN A 147 20.28 17.36 -3.86
C ASN A 147 19.59 17.09 -5.21
N GLY A 148 18.39 17.62 -5.45
CA GLY A 148 17.71 17.48 -6.75
C GLY A 148 17.44 16.03 -7.23
N ALA A 149 17.73 15.01 -6.40
CA ALA A 149 17.58 13.60 -6.79
C ALA A 149 16.11 13.23 -7.08
N CYS A 150 15.16 13.88 -6.41
CA CYS A 150 13.74 13.74 -6.70
C CYS A 150 13.29 14.65 -7.85
N ASP A 151 13.98 15.78 -8.07
CA ASP A 151 13.67 16.73 -9.13
C ASP A 151 13.77 16.06 -10.52
N SER A 152 14.77 15.19 -10.74
CA SER A 152 14.93 14.49 -12.01
C SER A 152 13.87 13.42 -12.27
N LEU A 153 13.22 12.90 -11.22
CA LEU A 153 12.14 11.92 -11.35
C LEU A 153 10.77 12.58 -11.59
N VAL A 154 10.55 13.73 -10.96
CA VAL A 154 9.25 14.43 -10.97
C VAL A 154 9.20 15.54 -12.02
N ARG A 155 10.35 16.11 -12.43
CA ARG A 155 10.44 17.24 -13.36
C ARG A 155 10.70 16.87 -14.82
N ASP A 156 10.76 15.60 -15.18
CA ASP A 156 11.02 15.17 -16.56
C ASP A 156 9.79 15.26 -17.49
N GLY A 157 8.73 15.92 -17.04
CA GLY A 157 7.48 16.05 -17.80
C GLY A 157 6.60 14.80 -17.73
N SER A 158 6.93 13.82 -16.87
CA SER A 158 6.10 12.64 -16.66
C SER A 158 4.84 12.98 -15.87
N LEU A 159 3.73 12.30 -16.19
CA LEU A 159 2.51 12.39 -15.41
C LEU A 159 2.70 11.68 -14.05
N VAL A 160 2.44 12.39 -12.97
CA VAL A 160 2.54 11.83 -11.62
C VAL A 160 1.27 11.08 -11.29
N VAL A 161 1.41 9.81 -10.91
CA VAL A 161 0.33 8.96 -10.39
C VAL A 161 0.70 8.55 -8.98
N ARG A 162 -0.19 8.81 -8.03
CA ARG A 162 0.01 8.39 -6.65
C ARG A 162 -0.54 7.00 -6.45
N THR A 163 0.15 6.19 -5.69
CA THR A 163 -0.37 4.90 -5.23
C THR A 163 -0.28 4.80 -3.73
N LEU A 164 -1.19 4.03 -3.15
CA LEU A 164 -1.19 3.66 -1.75
C LEU A 164 -1.67 2.20 -1.68
N VAL A 165 -0.71 1.29 -1.56
CA VAL A 165 -0.98 -0.15 -1.63
C VAL A 165 -0.90 -0.78 -0.26
N CYS A 166 -2.04 -1.29 0.23
CA CYS A 166 -2.18 -1.91 1.55
C CYS A 166 -1.74 -1.01 2.71
N GLY A 167 -2.05 0.29 2.62
CA GLY A 167 -1.66 1.27 3.62
C GLY A 167 -2.79 2.25 4.02
N PHE A 168 -3.88 2.29 3.26
CA PHE A 168 -4.97 3.23 3.53
C PHE A 168 -5.74 2.89 4.82
N HIS A 169 -5.81 1.62 5.16
CA HIS A 169 -6.44 1.17 6.40
C HIS A 169 -5.69 1.63 7.66
N HIS A 170 -4.40 1.97 7.59
CA HIS A 170 -3.65 2.54 8.72
C HIS A 170 -4.13 3.95 9.10
N LEU A 171 -4.71 4.67 8.16
CA LEU A 171 -5.11 6.07 8.36
C LEU A 171 -6.44 6.17 9.12
N ALA A 172 -6.47 7.01 10.16
CA ALA A 172 -7.74 7.43 10.77
C ALA A 172 -8.58 8.24 9.76
N PRO A 173 -9.91 8.35 9.93
CA PRO A 173 -10.75 9.09 8.98
C PRO A 173 -10.26 10.49 8.64
N GLU A 174 -9.79 11.23 9.63
CA GLU A 174 -9.24 12.58 9.46
C GLU A 174 -7.97 12.56 8.60
N GLN A 175 -7.09 11.59 8.83
CA GLN A 175 -5.86 11.38 8.07
C GLN A 175 -6.15 10.92 6.64
N ALA A 176 -7.06 9.97 6.48
CA ALA A 176 -7.52 9.49 5.17
C ALA A 176 -8.08 10.65 4.34
N SER A 177 -8.92 11.50 4.94
CA SER A 177 -9.47 12.69 4.26
C SER A 177 -8.38 13.66 3.81
N LEU A 178 -7.27 13.82 4.56
CA LEU A 178 -6.15 14.67 4.14
C LEU A 178 -5.44 14.12 2.89
N VAL A 179 -5.23 12.81 2.82
CA VAL A 179 -4.61 12.16 1.65
C VAL A 179 -5.48 12.33 0.41
N LEU A 180 -6.79 12.07 0.55
CA LEU A 180 -7.74 12.22 -0.54
C LEU A 180 -7.84 13.69 -1.01
N LEU A 181 -7.91 14.63 -0.07
CA LEU A 181 -7.98 16.06 -0.35
C LEU A 181 -6.72 16.58 -1.07
N ASP A 182 -5.53 16.10 -0.67
CA ASP A 182 -4.27 16.51 -1.31
C ASP A 182 -4.20 16.00 -2.76
N ALA A 183 -4.64 14.77 -3.03
CA ALA A 183 -4.74 14.24 -4.39
C ALA A 183 -5.72 15.06 -5.24
N GLN A 184 -6.92 15.35 -4.72
CA GLN A 184 -7.94 16.15 -5.38
C GLN A 184 -7.46 17.57 -5.69
N LYS A 185 -6.85 18.28 -4.70
CA LYS A 185 -6.33 19.64 -4.87
C LYS A 185 -5.18 19.72 -5.87
N SER A 186 -4.33 18.72 -5.87
CA SER A 186 -3.18 18.62 -6.79
C SER A 186 -3.59 18.16 -8.19
N ARG A 187 -4.85 17.75 -8.39
CA ARG A 187 -5.35 17.12 -9.62
C ARG A 187 -4.47 15.94 -10.08
N GLN A 188 -3.96 15.18 -9.12
CA GLN A 188 -3.12 14.01 -9.40
C GLN A 188 -3.94 12.74 -9.25
N PRO A 189 -3.86 11.81 -10.20
CA PRO A 189 -4.47 10.49 -10.04
C PRO A 189 -3.97 9.80 -8.78
N LEU A 190 -4.90 9.19 -8.03
CA LEU A 190 -4.60 8.40 -6.83
C LEU A 190 -5.23 7.02 -6.97
N VAL A 191 -4.42 5.98 -6.84
CA VAL A 191 -4.85 4.59 -6.87
C VAL A 191 -4.57 3.97 -5.50
N ILE A 192 -5.62 3.58 -4.79
CA ILE A 192 -5.52 2.89 -3.51
C ILE A 192 -5.94 1.44 -3.72
N PHE A 193 -5.08 0.51 -3.32
CA PHE A 193 -5.36 -0.92 -3.36
C PHE A 193 -5.26 -1.50 -1.95
N GLU A 194 -6.29 -2.21 -1.50
CA GLU A 194 -6.31 -2.90 -0.21
C GLU A 194 -6.44 -4.40 -0.39
N LEU A 195 -5.72 -5.17 0.43
CA LEU A 195 -5.67 -6.62 0.36
C LEU A 195 -7.02 -7.29 0.63
N THR A 196 -7.93 -6.59 1.29
CA THR A 196 -9.29 -7.05 1.60
C THR A 196 -10.30 -5.93 1.36
N ASP A 197 -11.54 -6.30 1.09
CA ASP A 197 -12.67 -5.35 1.05
C ASP A 197 -13.32 -5.15 2.43
N GLY A 198 -12.77 -5.76 3.46
CA GLY A 198 -13.26 -5.70 4.84
C GLY A 198 -14.59 -6.44 5.08
N THR A 199 -15.05 -7.27 4.13
CA THR A 199 -16.33 -8.00 4.28
C THR A 199 -16.14 -9.35 4.96
N VAL A 200 -14.98 -9.99 4.80
CA VAL A 200 -14.66 -11.31 5.34
C VAL A 200 -13.35 -11.26 6.16
N PRO A 201 -13.39 -11.72 7.41
CA PRO A 201 -14.55 -12.07 8.21
C PRO A 201 -15.43 -10.84 8.54
N PRO A 202 -16.69 -11.05 8.97
CA PRO A 202 -17.47 -9.96 9.53
C PRO A 202 -16.69 -9.25 10.63
N ARG A 203 -16.73 -7.91 10.70
CA ARG A 203 -15.90 -7.11 11.62
C ARG A 203 -15.94 -7.55 13.09
N TRP A 204 -17.07 -8.01 13.57
CA TRP A 204 -17.20 -8.51 14.95
C TRP A 204 -16.48 -9.84 15.18
N LEU A 205 -16.06 -10.55 14.10
CA LEU A 205 -15.29 -11.79 14.13
C LEU A 205 -13.82 -11.60 13.73
N TRP A 206 -13.31 -10.36 13.64
CA TRP A 206 -11.94 -10.09 13.22
C TRP A 206 -10.89 -10.95 13.96
N TRP A 207 -11.10 -11.18 15.25
CA TRP A 207 -10.22 -11.95 16.12
C TRP A 207 -10.13 -13.44 15.77
N VAL A 208 -11.10 -13.99 15.05
CA VAL A 208 -11.09 -15.41 14.62
C VAL A 208 -9.93 -15.69 13.68
N THR A 209 -9.42 -14.69 12.99
CA THR A 209 -8.26 -14.81 12.09
C THR A 209 -6.92 -14.85 12.84
N LEU A 210 -6.87 -14.54 14.14
CA LEU A 210 -5.62 -14.56 14.92
C LEU A 210 -4.91 -15.92 14.90
N PRO A 211 -5.54 -17.07 15.24
CA PRO A 211 -4.85 -18.35 15.23
C PRO A 211 -4.35 -18.77 13.84
N PRO A 212 -5.15 -18.73 12.76
CA PRO A 212 -4.64 -19.05 11.43
C PRO A 212 -3.55 -18.09 10.96
N ASN A 213 -3.65 -16.77 11.23
CA ASN A 213 -2.60 -15.81 10.89
C ASN A 213 -1.31 -16.08 11.66
N PHE A 214 -1.40 -16.53 12.93
CA PHE A 214 -0.22 -16.91 13.70
C PHE A 214 0.51 -18.10 13.09
N LEU A 215 -0.21 -19.16 12.74
CA LEU A 215 0.36 -20.34 12.08
C LEU A 215 0.93 -19.98 10.70
N TYR A 216 0.23 -19.13 9.97
CA TYR A 216 0.69 -18.61 8.68
C TYR A 216 1.95 -17.75 8.84
N GLY A 217 2.02 -16.93 9.89
CA GLY A 217 3.20 -16.13 10.24
C GLY A 217 4.43 -16.98 10.56
N LEU A 218 4.26 -18.11 11.27
CA LEU A 218 5.34 -19.09 11.47
C LEU A 218 5.86 -19.62 10.14
N LEU A 219 4.96 -20.00 9.23
CA LEU A 219 5.33 -20.52 7.92
C LEU A 219 6.04 -19.44 7.09
N VAL A 220 5.47 -18.24 6.98
CA VAL A 220 6.04 -17.12 6.20
C VAL A 220 7.41 -16.72 6.71
N SER A 221 7.65 -16.81 8.03
CA SER A 221 8.96 -16.49 8.63
C SER A 221 10.11 -17.33 8.04
N LEU A 222 9.84 -18.56 7.59
CA LEU A 222 10.86 -19.43 6.96
C LEU A 222 11.22 -18.98 5.53
N PHE A 223 10.31 -18.27 4.85
CA PHE A 223 10.49 -17.83 3.46
C PHE A 223 10.84 -16.35 3.33
N THR A 224 10.95 -15.64 4.45
CA THR A 224 11.33 -14.22 4.46
C THR A 224 12.83 -14.08 4.65
N TRP A 225 13.57 -13.74 3.59
CA TRP A 225 15.03 -13.61 3.64
C TRP A 225 15.47 -12.17 3.97
N PRO A 226 16.64 -11.99 4.65
CA PRO A 226 17.52 -13.04 5.19
C PRO A 226 16.94 -13.67 6.46
N VAL A 227 17.24 -14.95 6.71
CA VAL A 227 16.91 -15.64 7.97
C VAL A 227 18.15 -15.63 8.86
N THR A 228 18.10 -14.86 9.93
CA THR A 228 19.18 -14.77 10.93
C THR A 228 18.80 -15.56 12.18
N ILE A 229 19.80 -15.79 13.08
CA ILE A 229 19.55 -16.45 14.37
C ILE A 229 18.51 -15.67 15.17
N ARG A 230 18.54 -14.33 15.12
CA ARG A 230 17.57 -13.48 15.81
C ARG A 230 16.14 -13.76 15.30
N GLU A 231 15.94 -13.80 14.00
CA GLU A 231 14.62 -14.10 13.42
C GLU A 231 14.16 -15.52 13.79
N LEU A 232 15.04 -16.50 13.82
CA LEU A 232 14.68 -17.86 14.25
C LEU A 232 14.26 -17.89 15.72
N VAL A 233 15.00 -17.23 16.61
CA VAL A 233 14.67 -17.16 18.03
C VAL A 233 13.32 -16.47 18.24
N PHE A 234 13.10 -15.31 17.61
CA PHE A 234 11.88 -14.52 17.79
C PHE A 234 10.69 -14.96 16.92
N SER A 235 10.90 -15.92 16.03
CA SER A 235 9.78 -16.58 15.32
C SER A 235 9.37 -17.90 15.95
N PHE A 236 10.31 -18.68 16.52
CA PHE A 236 10.03 -20.06 16.93
C PHE A 236 10.23 -20.35 18.41
N LEU A 237 11.19 -19.71 19.08
CA LEU A 237 11.44 -19.92 20.50
C LEU A 237 10.65 -18.94 21.38
N VAL A 238 10.63 -17.67 21.00
CA VAL A 238 9.84 -16.60 21.64
C VAL A 238 9.03 -15.92 20.53
N PRO A 239 7.87 -16.46 20.08
CA PRO A 239 7.25 -16.19 18.80
C PRO A 239 6.59 -14.80 18.72
N ILE A 240 7.37 -13.75 18.99
CA ILE A 240 6.91 -12.35 18.95
C ILE A 240 6.61 -11.91 17.51
N ILE A 241 7.47 -12.28 16.53
CA ILE A 241 7.29 -11.89 15.13
C ILE A 241 5.97 -12.43 14.57
N PRO A 242 5.66 -13.75 14.63
CA PRO A 242 4.38 -14.25 14.14
C PRO A 242 3.20 -13.76 14.98
N ALA A 243 3.38 -13.41 16.25
CA ALA A 243 2.31 -12.83 17.06
C ALA A 243 1.96 -11.39 16.58
N CYS A 244 2.98 -10.56 16.31
CA CYS A 244 2.78 -9.23 15.72
C CYS A 244 2.11 -9.34 14.33
N PHE A 245 2.64 -10.20 13.45
CA PHE A 245 2.06 -10.46 12.14
C PHE A 245 0.60 -10.93 12.20
N ALA A 246 0.28 -11.83 13.16
CA ALA A 246 -1.08 -12.33 13.34
C ALA A 246 -2.04 -11.24 13.82
N TRP A 247 -1.58 -10.42 14.76
CA TRP A 247 -2.35 -9.29 15.28
C TRP A 247 -2.64 -8.29 14.17
N ASP A 248 -1.59 -7.79 13.50
CA ASP A 248 -1.72 -6.78 12.44
C ASP A 248 -2.61 -7.29 11.30
N GLY A 249 -2.40 -8.53 10.82
CA GLY A 249 -3.23 -9.13 9.79
C GLY A 249 -4.70 -9.37 10.20
N ALA A 250 -4.99 -9.62 11.48
CA ALA A 250 -6.36 -9.74 11.96
C ALA A 250 -7.04 -8.35 12.06
N VAL A 251 -6.31 -7.36 12.54
CA VAL A 251 -6.79 -5.99 12.71
C VAL A 251 -7.02 -5.30 11.36
N THR A 252 -6.20 -5.59 10.34
CA THR A 252 -6.32 -5.02 8.99
C THR A 252 -7.75 -5.16 8.44
N SER A 253 -8.37 -6.33 8.54
CA SER A 253 -9.74 -6.54 8.02
C SER A 253 -10.80 -5.73 8.78
N ALA A 254 -10.56 -5.43 10.07
CA ALA A 254 -11.43 -4.58 10.88
C ALA A 254 -11.25 -3.08 10.58
N ARG A 255 -10.05 -2.69 10.15
CA ARG A 255 -9.64 -1.31 9.82
C ARG A 255 -9.93 -0.94 8.37
N THR A 256 -10.00 -1.89 7.44
CA THR A 256 -10.23 -1.61 6.02
C THR A 256 -11.51 -0.81 5.80
N TYR A 257 -11.42 0.26 5.03
CA TYR A 257 -12.56 1.06 4.62
C TYR A 257 -13.42 0.28 3.63
N ARG A 258 -14.69 0.12 3.94
CA ARG A 258 -15.69 -0.41 3.01
C ARG A 258 -16.19 0.69 2.09
N GLU A 259 -16.81 0.30 1.00
CA GLU A 259 -17.36 1.22 0.00
C GLU A 259 -18.20 2.35 0.63
N ALA A 260 -19.15 2.02 1.51
CA ALA A 260 -20.00 3.02 2.16
C ALA A 260 -19.19 4.00 3.01
N GLU A 261 -18.20 3.51 3.77
CA GLU A 261 -17.34 4.34 4.61
C GLU A 261 -16.38 5.21 3.79
N PHE A 262 -15.95 4.70 2.63
CA PHE A 262 -15.18 5.50 1.69
C PHE A 262 -16.02 6.65 1.13
N TYR A 263 -17.26 6.40 0.69
CA TYR A 263 -18.13 7.48 0.20
C TYR A 263 -18.52 8.45 1.31
N ASP A 264 -18.65 8.01 2.57
CA ASP A 264 -18.82 8.90 3.71
C ASP A 264 -17.62 9.85 3.85
N LEU A 265 -16.37 9.35 3.67
CA LEU A 265 -15.17 10.21 3.64
C LEU A 265 -15.23 11.22 2.49
N ILE A 266 -15.57 10.78 1.28
CA ILE A 266 -15.65 11.67 0.11
C ILE A 266 -16.65 12.80 0.34
N GLN A 267 -17.79 12.54 1.00
CA GLN A 267 -18.79 13.57 1.33
C GLN A 267 -18.27 14.64 2.30
N THR A 268 -17.21 14.35 3.05
CA THR A 268 -16.56 15.34 3.92
C THR A 268 -15.60 16.27 3.18
N LEU A 269 -15.21 15.92 1.95
CA LEU A 269 -14.32 16.74 1.13
C LEU A 269 -15.08 17.88 0.45
N PRO A 270 -14.40 19.00 0.13
CA PRO A 270 -14.99 20.00 -0.75
C PRO A 270 -15.41 19.39 -2.09
N ALA A 271 -16.63 19.70 -2.54
CA ALA A 271 -17.10 19.23 -3.84
C ALA A 271 -16.15 19.71 -4.94
N SER A 272 -15.86 18.85 -5.90
CA SER A 272 -15.03 19.15 -7.07
C SER A 272 -15.69 18.56 -8.32
N GLU A 273 -15.98 19.41 -9.27
CA GLU A 273 -16.48 18.99 -10.58
C GLU A 273 -15.35 18.44 -11.47
N ASP A 274 -14.11 18.79 -11.14
CA ASP A 274 -12.90 18.46 -11.90
C ASP A 274 -12.19 17.20 -11.40
N TYR A 275 -12.80 16.44 -10.47
CA TYR A 275 -12.16 15.24 -9.90
C TYR A 275 -13.21 14.20 -9.51
N GLN A 276 -13.01 12.97 -9.97
CA GLN A 276 -13.94 11.87 -9.76
C GLN A 276 -13.32 10.78 -8.91
N TRP A 277 -14.15 10.15 -8.07
CA TRP A 277 -13.80 9.02 -7.23
C TRP A 277 -14.62 7.80 -7.62
N GLU A 278 -13.95 6.65 -7.69
CA GLU A 278 -14.56 5.37 -7.99
C GLU A 278 -14.08 4.32 -6.98
N PHE A 279 -14.99 3.52 -6.46
CA PHE A 279 -14.69 2.35 -5.63
C PHE A 279 -15.05 1.08 -6.39
N LYS A 280 -14.10 0.16 -6.52
CA LYS A 280 -14.27 -1.14 -7.16
C LYS A 280 -13.86 -2.27 -6.23
N THR A 281 -14.46 -3.42 -6.44
CA THR A 281 -14.02 -4.67 -5.84
C THR A 281 -13.35 -5.53 -6.90
N VAL A 282 -12.14 -6.00 -6.62
CA VAL A 282 -11.35 -6.83 -7.54
C VAL A 282 -11.24 -8.24 -6.97
N PRO A 283 -11.56 -9.29 -7.75
CA PRO A 283 -11.42 -10.66 -7.28
C PRO A 283 -9.97 -11.01 -6.91
N GLY A 284 -9.79 -11.62 -5.74
CA GLY A 284 -8.53 -12.22 -5.32
C GLY A 284 -8.62 -13.73 -5.16
N ALA A 285 -7.50 -14.39 -4.90
CA ALA A 285 -7.45 -15.85 -4.74
C ALA A 285 -8.22 -16.36 -3.52
N VAL A 286 -8.30 -15.56 -2.46
CA VAL A 286 -8.91 -15.95 -1.16
C VAL A 286 -9.99 -14.95 -0.73
N VAL A 287 -9.75 -13.68 -0.94
CA VAL A 287 -10.63 -12.57 -0.53
C VAL A 287 -10.79 -11.59 -1.68
N GLN A 288 -11.85 -10.80 -1.62
CA GLN A 288 -12.01 -9.66 -2.52
C GLN A 288 -11.08 -8.53 -2.09
N HIS A 289 -10.51 -7.83 -3.04
CA HIS A 289 -9.68 -6.65 -2.84
C HIS A 289 -10.47 -5.37 -3.07
N SER A 290 -10.16 -4.29 -2.34
CA SER A 290 -10.69 -2.98 -2.68
C SER A 290 -9.72 -2.23 -3.58
N LEU A 291 -10.26 -1.61 -4.62
CA LEU A 291 -9.56 -0.69 -5.51
C LEU A 291 -10.31 0.63 -5.54
N ILE A 292 -9.64 1.69 -5.10
CA ILE A 292 -10.18 3.05 -5.12
C ILE A 292 -9.37 3.86 -6.12
N ILE A 293 -10.05 4.56 -7.01
CA ILE A 293 -9.44 5.36 -8.05
C ILE A 293 -9.97 6.79 -7.94
N GLY A 294 -9.06 7.73 -7.72
CA GLY A 294 -9.32 9.16 -7.87
C GLY A 294 -8.63 9.67 -9.12
N ARG A 295 -9.32 10.44 -9.96
CA ARG A 295 -8.75 10.99 -11.19
C ARG A 295 -9.34 12.36 -11.53
N PRO A 296 -8.51 13.29 -12.07
CA PRO A 296 -9.03 14.49 -12.67
C PRO A 296 -9.91 14.15 -13.88
N VAL A 297 -10.92 15.00 -14.13
CA VAL A 297 -11.85 14.89 -15.26
C VAL A 297 -11.40 15.82 -16.38
#